data_695ca7fac712f6ec67ef65683ce5d9ba
#
_entry.id   695ca7fac712f6ec67ef65683ce5d9ba
#
_cell.length_a   1.000
_cell.length_b   1.000
_cell.length_c   1.000
_cell.angle_alpha   90.00
_cell.angle_beta   90.00
_cell.angle_gamma   90.00
#
_symmetry.space_group_name_H-M   'P 1'
#
loop_
_entity.id
_entity.type
_entity.pdbx_description
1 polymer ?
#
loop_
_entity_poly.entity_id
_entity_poly.type
_entity_poly.pdbx_seq_one_letter_code
_entity_poly.pdbx_strand_id
1 'polypeptide(L)'
;MPAPSPQEVAAARRIMVWKDFVPQPLRFPLIIFIIVVYMFSGGIYMSAVAEMTGTWGWINEDVMMAGYASMTGLTMAFPLLFRILFRFTTRDVLLFSGAVFIICDYICMICDFLPLVVALSFISGFFRIVSTFVCWSSIQLKITPKRDFAVFFPFLFTFVLGSVQLVNVATGYSIYAFDWQAMHRITIGAFILVFALVYFCMRSKFRQSPYIPFKGIDYLGGIMWTLWLFCIIFICVYGEHYDWLDGEPIRIAIAFAVILLLMCLQRAATIRHPYINIRTFSQHNMLYIFILFGCMTLMSATATSTQNIFTSSILGYDARHNADLNWGITAGIAVGTGFFFMALTKWKWRIKDIVLTGFVSFLLYQTMLYFLIDPSTEKYMLYLPMLLKGAGVSIVYTSLTYALAGCVTFEYYFEAMCVIGFIRTSFGGPLSSAIMTRIFNNVKQANTANLGSYIDPMYYNSESFQTLYSEFQRQMLMVSLKEVYGWAVIMAVIILLAILLSDYRVHLGARASQMLRLSQIWRQVRHKSD
;
A
#
# COMPACT_ATOMS: atom_id res chain seq x y z
N MET A 1 10.39 -7.76 -26.05
CA MET A 1 11.55 -6.89 -26.31
C MET A 1 12.59 -7.70 -27.03
N PRO A 2 13.31 -7.17 -28.01
CA PRO A 2 14.57 -7.75 -28.37
C PRO A 2 15.48 -7.73 -27.14
N ALA A 3 16.31 -8.76 -26.98
CA ALA A 3 17.30 -8.79 -25.93
C ALA A 3 18.14 -7.49 -26.01
N PRO A 4 18.43 -6.83 -24.86
CA PRO A 4 19.23 -5.62 -24.88
C PRO A 4 20.59 -5.93 -25.52
N SER A 5 21.11 -4.99 -26.32
CA SER A 5 22.42 -5.14 -26.93
C SER A 5 23.50 -5.31 -25.85
N PRO A 6 24.62 -6.00 -26.14
CA PRO A 6 25.72 -6.12 -25.18
C PRO A 6 26.22 -4.77 -24.65
N GLN A 7 26.15 -3.72 -25.48
CA GLN A 7 26.49 -2.35 -25.09
C GLN A 7 25.47 -1.75 -24.10
N GLU A 8 24.16 -1.96 -24.30
CA GLU A 8 23.13 -1.53 -23.36
C GLU A 8 23.25 -2.24 -22.02
N VAL A 9 23.54 -3.54 -22.02
CA VAL A 9 23.78 -4.31 -20.79
C VAL A 9 25.03 -3.82 -20.06
N ALA A 10 26.11 -3.54 -20.78
CA ALA A 10 27.34 -3.02 -20.19
C ALA A 10 27.15 -1.61 -19.61
N ALA A 11 26.41 -0.74 -20.31
CA ALA A 11 26.06 0.60 -19.83
C ALA A 11 25.15 0.55 -18.59
N ALA A 12 24.13 -0.32 -18.59
CA ALA A 12 23.25 -0.52 -17.46
C ALA A 12 23.96 -1.09 -16.23
N ARG A 13 24.91 -2.01 -16.41
CA ARG A 13 25.73 -2.54 -15.31
C ARG A 13 26.52 -1.46 -14.58
N ARG A 14 26.97 -0.41 -15.28
CA ARG A 14 27.71 0.72 -14.70
C ARG A 14 26.84 1.71 -13.92
N ILE A 15 25.53 1.63 -13.99
CA ILE A 15 24.56 2.58 -13.42
C ILE A 15 25.01 4.02 -13.72
N MET A 16 24.80 4.45 -14.96
CA MET A 16 25.37 5.71 -15.51
C MET A 16 24.83 7.00 -14.88
N VAL A 17 23.85 6.91 -13.96
CA VAL A 17 23.29 8.04 -13.21
C VAL A 17 24.32 8.71 -12.30
N TRP A 18 25.34 7.96 -11.84
CA TRP A 18 26.39 8.44 -10.94
C TRP A 18 27.55 9.08 -11.68
N LYS A 19 28.20 10.06 -11.04
CA LYS A 19 29.46 10.63 -11.51
C LYS A 19 30.59 9.57 -11.43
N ASP A 20 31.66 9.76 -12.20
CA ASP A 20 32.71 8.76 -12.34
C ASP A 20 33.54 8.52 -11.06
N PHE A 21 33.64 9.53 -10.18
CA PHE A 21 34.37 9.40 -8.92
C PHE A 21 33.69 8.45 -7.91
N VAL A 22 32.37 8.14 -8.09
CA VAL A 22 31.66 7.21 -7.21
C VAL A 22 32.08 5.78 -7.56
N PRO A 23 32.64 5.00 -6.61
CA PRO A 23 33.05 3.62 -6.85
C PRO A 23 31.90 2.74 -7.33
N GLN A 24 32.16 1.88 -8.31
CA GLN A 24 31.13 1.00 -8.90
C GLN A 24 30.39 0.12 -7.87
N PRO A 25 31.03 -0.50 -6.85
CA PRO A 25 30.34 -1.32 -5.87
C PRO A 25 29.35 -0.53 -5.01
N LEU A 26 29.62 0.76 -4.75
CA LEU A 26 28.76 1.62 -3.92
C LEU A 26 27.52 2.15 -4.67
N ARG A 27 27.53 2.18 -6.00
CA ARG A 27 26.44 2.76 -6.81
C ARG A 27 25.08 2.07 -6.59
N PHE A 28 25.07 0.76 -6.43
CA PHE A 28 23.85 0.01 -6.22
C PHE A 28 23.32 0.16 -4.78
N PRO A 29 24.10 -0.04 -3.71
CA PRO A 29 23.66 0.22 -2.34
C PRO A 29 23.15 1.65 -2.11
N LEU A 30 23.79 2.65 -2.71
CA LEU A 30 23.38 4.04 -2.58
C LEU A 30 21.99 4.31 -3.19
N ILE A 31 21.66 3.71 -4.34
CA ILE A 31 20.30 3.84 -4.90
C ILE A 31 19.28 3.13 -4.01
N ILE A 32 19.60 1.95 -3.49
CA ILE A 32 18.71 1.25 -2.55
C ILE A 32 18.49 2.09 -1.28
N PHE A 33 19.55 2.70 -0.75
CA PHE A 33 19.43 3.62 0.38
C PHE A 33 18.48 4.79 0.09
N ILE A 34 18.62 5.43 -1.09
CA ILE A 34 17.72 6.51 -1.52
C ILE A 34 16.27 5.99 -1.61
N ILE A 35 16.04 4.82 -2.21
CA ILE A 35 14.70 4.22 -2.29
C ILE A 35 14.10 4.03 -0.89
N VAL A 36 14.86 3.46 0.03
CA VAL A 36 14.42 3.23 1.41
C VAL A 36 14.04 4.54 2.08
N VAL A 37 14.86 5.60 1.99
CA VAL A 37 14.56 6.90 2.59
C VAL A 37 13.27 7.49 2.02
N TYR A 38 13.06 7.46 0.69
CA TYR A 38 11.79 7.91 0.09
C TYR A 38 10.59 7.07 0.51
N MET A 39 10.77 5.78 0.75
CA MET A 39 9.68 4.92 1.25
C MET A 39 9.33 5.23 2.70
N PHE A 40 10.29 5.66 3.53
CA PHE A 40 10.07 5.97 4.94
C PHE A 40 9.11 7.14 5.17
N SER A 41 8.94 8.06 4.22
CA SER A 41 8.07 9.23 4.38
C SER A 41 6.56 8.96 4.44
N GLY A 42 6.10 7.73 4.36
CA GLY A 42 4.68 7.47 4.09
C GLY A 42 3.90 6.65 5.10
N GLY A 43 4.49 6.28 6.24
CA GLY A 43 3.84 5.38 7.20
C GLY A 43 3.57 6.00 8.58
N ILE A 44 3.97 7.22 8.83
CA ILE A 44 3.97 7.84 10.16
C ILE A 44 2.54 7.94 10.73
N TYR A 45 1.60 8.48 9.97
CA TYR A 45 0.23 8.72 10.43
C TYR A 45 -0.49 7.44 10.88
N MET A 46 -0.40 6.36 10.10
CA MET A 46 -1.08 5.10 10.42
C MET A 46 -0.49 4.38 11.64
N SER A 47 0.74 4.72 12.03
CA SER A 47 1.43 4.09 13.17
C SER A 47 1.40 4.94 14.43
N ALA A 48 1.03 6.22 14.35
CA ALA A 48 1.06 7.20 15.43
C ALA A 48 -0.33 7.77 15.76
N VAL A 49 -1.41 7.05 15.43
CA VAL A 49 -2.78 7.56 15.56
C VAL A 49 -3.08 7.98 17.00
N ALA A 50 -2.82 7.13 17.98
CA ALA A 50 -3.15 7.39 19.37
C ALA A 50 -2.38 8.59 19.96
N GLU A 51 -1.11 8.73 19.60
CA GLU A 51 -0.24 9.80 20.11
C GLU A 51 -0.57 11.15 19.49
N MET A 52 -0.92 11.16 18.19
CA MET A 52 -1.32 12.39 17.50
C MET A 52 -2.68 12.90 18.00
N THR A 53 -3.63 12.00 18.25
CA THR A 53 -4.95 12.37 18.82
C THR A 53 -4.79 12.96 20.21
N GLY A 54 -3.93 12.40 21.03
CA GLY A 54 -3.64 12.92 22.38
C GLY A 54 -2.93 14.28 22.38
N THR A 55 -2.13 14.59 21.33
CA THR A 55 -1.33 15.83 21.29
C THR A 55 -2.13 17.01 20.73
N TRP A 56 -2.90 16.81 19.66
CA TRP A 56 -3.57 17.90 18.94
C TRP A 56 -5.09 17.95 19.16
N GLY A 57 -5.64 17.04 19.97
CA GLY A 57 -7.07 16.95 20.20
C GLY A 57 -7.84 16.51 18.95
N TRP A 58 -7.17 15.88 18.00
CA TRP A 58 -7.79 15.29 16.81
C TRP A 58 -8.51 13.99 17.17
N ILE A 59 -9.48 13.61 16.35
CA ILE A 59 -10.06 12.28 16.42
C ILE A 59 -9.21 11.28 15.58
N ASN A 60 -9.38 10.00 15.84
CA ASN A 60 -8.64 8.95 15.10
C ASN A 60 -8.84 9.05 13.59
N GLU A 61 -10.05 9.41 13.17
CA GLU A 61 -10.47 9.57 11.78
C GLU A 61 -9.66 10.67 11.07
N ASP A 62 -9.32 11.76 11.75
CA ASP A 62 -8.53 12.87 11.20
C ASP A 62 -7.13 12.40 10.83
N VAL A 63 -6.48 11.65 11.72
CA VAL A 63 -5.15 11.09 11.45
C VAL A 63 -5.19 10.06 10.34
N MET A 64 -6.20 9.19 10.33
CA MET A 64 -6.40 8.21 9.26
C MET A 64 -6.64 8.87 7.91
N MET A 65 -7.37 10.00 7.87
CA MET A 65 -7.59 10.78 6.65
C MET A 65 -6.27 11.28 6.04
N ALA A 66 -5.35 11.79 6.86
CA ALA A 66 -4.01 12.20 6.41
C ALA A 66 -3.20 11.01 5.85
N GLY A 67 -3.27 9.86 6.50
CA GLY A 67 -2.63 8.63 6.02
C GLY A 67 -3.17 8.17 4.66
N TYR A 68 -4.49 8.11 4.50
CA TYR A 68 -5.12 7.74 3.23
C TYR A 68 -4.91 8.79 2.14
N ALA A 69 -4.79 10.08 2.48
CA ALA A 69 -4.42 11.13 1.53
C ALA A 69 -3.05 10.86 0.89
N SER A 70 -2.07 10.46 1.69
CA SER A 70 -0.74 10.07 1.19
C SER A 70 -0.81 8.86 0.23
N MET A 71 -1.64 7.86 0.55
CA MET A 71 -1.85 6.71 -0.33
C MET A 71 -2.56 7.08 -1.64
N THR A 72 -3.49 8.03 -1.58
CA THR A 72 -4.18 8.55 -2.76
C THR A 72 -3.22 9.32 -3.66
N GLY A 73 -2.34 10.16 -3.09
CA GLY A 73 -1.29 10.85 -3.84
C GLY A 73 -0.38 9.88 -4.59
N LEU A 74 0.09 8.83 -3.90
CA LEU A 74 0.89 7.77 -4.50
C LEU A 74 0.16 7.13 -5.70
N THR A 75 -1.12 6.83 -5.55
CA THR A 75 -1.91 6.14 -6.57
C THR A 75 -2.16 7.02 -7.78
N MET A 76 -2.51 8.28 -7.56
CA MET A 76 -2.79 9.23 -8.63
C MET A 76 -1.56 9.62 -9.45
N ALA A 77 -0.36 9.36 -8.99
CA ALA A 77 0.85 9.62 -9.76
C ALA A 77 1.13 8.60 -10.87
N PHE A 78 0.58 7.37 -10.80
CA PHE A 78 0.91 6.28 -11.75
C PHE A 78 0.78 6.66 -13.23
N PRO A 79 -0.30 7.27 -13.72
CA PRO A 79 -0.44 7.63 -15.15
C PRO A 79 0.61 8.65 -15.61
N LEU A 80 1.20 9.43 -14.69
CA LEU A 80 2.17 10.47 -14.99
C LEU A 80 3.62 9.98 -14.93
N LEU A 81 3.90 8.83 -14.31
CA LEU A 81 5.26 8.35 -14.04
C LEU A 81 6.15 8.31 -15.28
N PHE A 82 5.64 7.75 -16.39
CA PHE A 82 6.42 7.69 -17.63
C PHE A 82 6.74 9.06 -18.18
N ARG A 83 5.78 9.97 -18.19
CA ARG A 83 5.99 11.31 -18.74
C ARG A 83 7.00 12.09 -17.93
N ILE A 84 6.99 11.93 -16.61
CA ILE A 84 7.99 12.53 -15.71
C ILE A 84 9.37 11.93 -15.97
N LEU A 85 9.48 10.61 -16.07
CA LEU A 85 10.75 9.91 -16.34
C LEU A 85 11.38 10.34 -17.67
N PHE A 86 10.57 10.55 -18.71
CA PHE A 86 11.04 10.94 -20.04
C PHE A 86 11.34 12.45 -20.17
N ARG A 87 10.82 13.27 -19.27
CA ARG A 87 10.99 14.72 -19.35
C ARG A 87 12.16 15.23 -18.50
N PHE A 88 12.29 14.76 -17.27
CA PHE A 88 13.25 15.25 -16.30
C PHE A 88 14.43 14.31 -16.13
N THR A 89 15.55 14.83 -15.64
CA THR A 89 16.68 13.99 -15.25
C THR A 89 16.39 13.32 -13.91
N THR A 90 16.97 12.14 -13.67
CA THR A 90 16.86 11.45 -12.38
C THR A 90 17.26 12.35 -11.22
N ARG A 91 18.36 13.12 -11.39
CA ARG A 91 18.86 14.05 -10.38
C ARG A 91 17.85 15.15 -10.05
N ASP A 92 17.27 15.77 -11.08
CA ASP A 92 16.33 16.91 -10.87
C ASP A 92 15.06 16.44 -10.16
N VAL A 93 14.53 15.27 -10.54
CA VAL A 93 13.36 14.67 -9.88
C VAL A 93 13.65 14.42 -8.40
N LEU A 94 14.80 13.80 -8.07
CA LEU A 94 15.14 13.48 -6.68
C LEU A 94 15.42 14.75 -5.86
N LEU A 95 16.11 15.74 -6.40
CA LEU A 95 16.33 17.01 -5.69
C LEU A 95 15.03 17.77 -5.43
N PHE A 96 14.18 17.89 -6.45
CA PHE A 96 12.89 18.56 -6.29
C PHE A 96 12.00 17.84 -5.28
N SER A 97 11.86 16.52 -5.42
CA SER A 97 11.08 15.73 -4.49
C SER A 97 11.64 15.78 -3.06
N GLY A 98 12.96 15.70 -2.90
CA GLY A 98 13.60 15.81 -1.58
C GLY A 98 13.33 17.16 -0.91
N ALA A 99 13.38 18.27 -1.65
CA ALA A 99 13.02 19.59 -1.14
C ALA A 99 11.53 19.66 -0.73
N VAL A 100 10.62 19.09 -1.56
CA VAL A 100 9.20 19.03 -1.23
C VAL A 100 8.97 18.23 0.05
N PHE A 101 9.63 17.07 0.23
CA PHE A 101 9.51 16.27 1.44
C PHE A 101 9.97 17.02 2.70
N ILE A 102 11.12 17.67 2.64
CA ILE A 102 11.64 18.45 3.79
C ILE A 102 10.62 19.53 4.20
N ILE A 103 10.03 20.24 3.23
CA ILE A 103 9.03 21.28 3.49
C ILE A 103 7.73 20.65 4.04
N CYS A 104 7.20 19.60 3.40
CA CYS A 104 5.98 18.94 3.83
C CYS A 104 6.11 18.35 5.23
N ASP A 105 7.18 17.60 5.53
CA ASP A 105 7.41 17.00 6.83
C ASP A 105 7.60 18.07 7.92
N TYR A 106 8.30 19.18 7.62
CA TYR A 106 8.46 20.28 8.56
C TYR A 106 7.12 20.94 8.91
N ILE A 107 6.30 21.24 7.90
CA ILE A 107 4.98 21.85 8.14
C ILE A 107 4.04 20.86 8.87
N CYS A 108 4.01 19.60 8.47
CA CYS A 108 3.19 18.57 9.12
C CYS A 108 3.60 18.30 10.57
N MET A 109 4.85 18.58 10.95
CA MET A 109 5.34 18.42 12.33
C MET A 109 4.80 19.50 13.27
N ILE A 110 4.53 20.72 12.76
CA ILE A 110 4.19 21.89 13.58
C ILE A 110 2.76 22.40 13.37
N CYS A 111 2.07 22.00 12.30
CA CYS A 111 0.76 22.50 11.92
C CYS A 111 -0.34 21.58 12.42
N ASP A 112 -1.31 22.15 13.15
CA ASP A 112 -2.50 21.50 13.66
C ASP A 112 -3.75 21.65 12.73
N PHE A 113 -3.62 22.41 11.61
CA PHE A 113 -4.69 22.63 10.65
C PHE A 113 -4.86 21.43 9.72
N LEU A 114 -5.81 20.53 10.04
CA LEU A 114 -6.05 19.25 9.36
C LEU A 114 -6.11 19.34 7.82
N PRO A 115 -6.86 20.28 7.18
CA PRO A 115 -6.93 20.33 5.71
C PRO A 115 -5.57 20.55 5.05
N LEU A 116 -4.69 21.32 5.67
CA LEU A 116 -3.34 21.55 5.17
C LEU A 116 -2.49 20.29 5.30
N VAL A 117 -2.56 19.60 6.44
CA VAL A 117 -1.83 18.33 6.66
C VAL A 117 -2.28 17.27 5.66
N VAL A 118 -3.59 17.16 5.38
CA VAL A 118 -4.14 16.24 4.37
C VAL A 118 -3.62 16.58 2.97
N ALA A 119 -3.61 17.87 2.59
CA ALA A 119 -3.08 18.31 1.28
C ALA A 119 -1.57 18.04 1.14
N LEU A 120 -0.78 18.31 2.17
CA LEU A 120 0.67 18.06 2.17
C LEU A 120 0.98 16.56 2.16
N SER A 121 0.19 15.75 2.87
CA SER A 121 0.29 14.29 2.84
C SER A 121 0.01 13.72 1.44
N PHE A 122 -1.00 14.25 0.73
CA PHE A 122 -1.26 13.90 -0.66
C PHE A 122 -0.07 14.24 -1.56
N ILE A 123 0.50 15.43 -1.45
CA ILE A 123 1.66 15.88 -2.22
C ILE A 123 2.87 14.97 -1.94
N SER A 124 3.14 14.66 -0.67
CA SER A 124 4.23 13.77 -0.29
C SER A 124 4.03 12.37 -0.89
N GLY A 125 2.84 11.80 -0.80
CA GLY A 125 2.51 10.51 -1.44
C GLY A 125 2.77 10.50 -2.95
N PHE A 126 2.38 11.56 -3.65
CA PHE A 126 2.63 11.73 -5.08
C PHE A 126 4.13 11.70 -5.42
N PHE A 127 4.93 12.51 -4.74
CA PHE A 127 6.37 12.56 -5.00
C PHE A 127 7.11 11.31 -4.52
N ARG A 128 6.59 10.58 -3.54
CA ARG A 128 7.15 9.30 -3.08
C ARG A 128 7.24 8.27 -4.21
N ILE A 129 6.13 8.02 -4.91
CA ILE A 129 6.14 7.04 -6.00
C ILE A 129 6.96 7.53 -7.20
N VAL A 130 6.92 8.83 -7.51
CA VAL A 130 7.71 9.42 -8.60
C VAL A 130 9.21 9.18 -8.36
N SER A 131 9.71 9.51 -7.18
CA SER A 131 11.13 9.37 -6.82
C SER A 131 11.59 7.92 -6.79
N THR A 132 10.80 7.05 -6.16
CA THR A 132 11.14 5.63 -6.09
C THR A 132 11.07 4.96 -7.46
N PHE A 133 10.09 5.32 -8.32
CA PHE A 133 10.01 4.80 -9.69
C PHE A 133 11.22 5.18 -10.53
N VAL A 134 11.69 6.42 -10.45
CA VAL A 134 12.89 6.88 -11.17
C VAL A 134 14.15 6.13 -10.69
N CYS A 135 14.25 5.84 -9.39
CA CYS A 135 15.34 5.02 -8.85
C CYS A 135 15.25 3.56 -9.34
N TRP A 136 14.07 2.93 -9.27
CA TRP A 136 13.87 1.56 -9.73
C TRP A 136 14.15 1.40 -11.23
N SER A 137 13.72 2.36 -12.05
CA SER A 137 14.01 2.33 -13.49
C SER A 137 15.51 2.42 -13.78
N SER A 138 16.28 3.12 -12.93
CA SER A 138 17.74 3.25 -13.08
C SER A 138 18.49 1.95 -12.82
N ILE A 139 17.96 1.06 -11.98
CA ILE A 139 18.65 -0.19 -11.59
C ILE A 139 18.01 -1.45 -12.17
N GLN A 140 16.88 -1.34 -12.86
CA GLN A 140 16.13 -2.48 -13.40
C GLN A 140 17.02 -3.40 -14.25
N LEU A 141 17.80 -2.84 -15.20
CA LEU A 141 18.65 -3.62 -16.08
C LEU A 141 19.86 -4.25 -15.37
N LYS A 142 20.26 -3.72 -14.20
CA LYS A 142 21.30 -4.35 -13.39
C LYS A 142 20.76 -5.59 -12.68
N ILE A 143 19.54 -5.52 -12.16
CA ILE A 143 18.88 -6.63 -11.47
C ILE A 143 18.47 -7.71 -12.48
N THR A 144 17.86 -7.28 -13.60
CA THR A 144 17.34 -8.17 -14.64
C THR A 144 17.85 -7.79 -16.03
N PRO A 145 19.06 -8.25 -16.44
CA PRO A 145 19.61 -7.95 -17.76
C PRO A 145 18.72 -8.41 -18.91
N LYS A 146 17.96 -9.50 -18.71
CA LYS A 146 16.99 -10.03 -19.69
C LYS A 146 15.61 -9.37 -19.60
N ARG A 147 15.43 -8.39 -18.72
CA ARG A 147 14.14 -7.72 -18.45
C ARG A 147 13.03 -8.71 -18.07
N ASP A 148 13.37 -9.72 -17.28
CA ASP A 148 12.42 -10.73 -16.79
C ASP A 148 11.69 -10.21 -15.54
N PHE A 149 10.38 -10.05 -15.65
CA PHE A 149 9.54 -9.62 -14.53
C PHE A 149 9.40 -10.70 -13.45
N ALA A 150 9.60 -11.96 -13.78
CA ALA A 150 9.59 -13.03 -12.79
C ALA A 150 10.70 -12.89 -11.74
N VAL A 151 11.80 -12.22 -12.11
CA VAL A 151 12.93 -11.91 -11.22
C VAL A 151 12.78 -10.51 -10.61
N PHE A 152 12.30 -9.53 -11.41
CA PHE A 152 12.25 -8.13 -10.98
C PHE A 152 11.18 -7.86 -9.92
N PHE A 153 9.95 -8.38 -10.10
CA PHE A 153 8.86 -8.11 -9.18
C PHE A 153 9.05 -8.65 -7.77
N PRO A 154 9.53 -9.90 -7.55
CA PRO A 154 9.83 -10.35 -6.21
C PRO A 154 10.83 -9.44 -5.50
N PHE A 155 11.90 -9.06 -6.18
CA PHE A 155 12.89 -8.14 -5.64
C PHE A 155 12.28 -6.76 -5.32
N LEU A 156 11.55 -6.16 -6.27
CA LEU A 156 10.87 -4.87 -6.10
C LEU A 156 9.92 -4.91 -4.90
N PHE A 157 9.04 -5.91 -4.82
CA PHE A 157 8.00 -5.96 -3.79
C PHE A 157 8.52 -6.35 -2.41
N THR A 158 9.64 -7.07 -2.32
CA THR A 158 10.33 -7.25 -1.03
C THR A 158 10.69 -5.90 -0.42
N PHE A 159 11.26 -4.99 -1.22
CA PHE A 159 11.61 -3.65 -0.74
C PHE A 159 10.38 -2.75 -0.54
N VAL A 160 9.42 -2.75 -1.46
CA VAL A 160 8.24 -1.88 -1.37
C VAL A 160 7.34 -2.26 -0.20
N LEU A 161 7.01 -3.54 -0.03
CA LEU A 161 6.17 -4.01 1.07
C LEU A 161 6.94 -4.04 2.39
N GLY A 162 8.20 -4.47 2.36
CA GLY A 162 9.08 -4.51 3.53
C GLY A 162 9.36 -3.13 4.11
N SER A 163 9.57 -2.12 3.27
CA SER A 163 9.79 -0.74 3.74
C SER A 163 8.63 -0.21 4.57
N VAL A 164 7.38 -0.53 4.18
CA VAL A 164 6.19 -0.12 4.94
C VAL A 164 6.23 -0.68 6.37
N GLN A 165 6.61 -1.95 6.51
CA GLN A 165 6.71 -2.57 7.84
C GLN A 165 7.88 -2.01 8.65
N LEU A 166 9.01 -1.73 7.99
CA LEU A 166 10.16 -1.10 8.63
C LEU A 166 9.83 0.32 9.12
N VAL A 167 9.03 1.08 8.38
CA VAL A 167 8.52 2.39 8.83
C VAL A 167 7.65 2.22 10.09
N ASN A 168 6.74 1.25 10.11
CA ASN A 168 5.89 0.99 11.28
C ASN A 168 6.76 0.64 12.51
N VAL A 169 7.80 -0.18 12.33
CA VAL A 169 8.78 -0.49 13.39
C VAL A 169 9.49 0.79 13.85
N ALA A 170 10.08 1.55 12.92
CA ALA A 170 10.81 2.77 13.26
C ALA A 170 9.93 3.80 13.97
N THR A 171 8.67 3.98 13.52
CA THR A 171 7.72 4.89 14.15
C THR A 171 7.36 4.42 15.56
N GLY A 172 7.06 3.14 15.78
CA GLY A 172 6.76 2.62 17.11
C GLY A 172 7.92 2.74 18.10
N TYR A 173 9.15 2.49 17.65
CA TYR A 173 10.34 2.73 18.48
C TYR A 173 10.59 4.22 18.75
N SER A 174 10.34 5.09 17.77
CA SER A 174 10.48 6.54 17.92
C SER A 174 9.48 7.09 18.94
N ILE A 175 8.22 6.64 18.87
CA ILE A 175 7.17 7.01 19.82
C ILE A 175 7.53 6.56 21.24
N TYR A 176 8.01 5.35 21.38
CA TYR A 176 8.40 4.80 22.70
C TYR A 176 9.58 5.55 23.31
N ALA A 177 10.59 5.92 22.49
CA ALA A 177 11.83 6.52 22.99
C ALA A 177 11.76 8.06 23.17
N PHE A 178 10.93 8.73 22.38
CA PHE A 178 10.84 10.18 22.32
C PHE A 178 9.38 10.64 22.23
N ASP A 179 8.97 11.01 21.01
CA ASP A 179 7.64 11.47 20.65
C ASP A 179 7.34 11.10 19.18
N TRP A 180 6.10 11.27 18.74
CA TRP A 180 5.73 11.00 17.35
C TRP A 180 6.37 11.99 16.37
N GLN A 181 6.68 13.23 16.81
CA GLN A 181 7.35 14.26 16.01
C GLN A 181 8.81 13.91 15.72
N ALA A 182 9.44 13.10 16.57
CA ALA A 182 10.82 12.66 16.36
C ALA A 182 10.97 11.91 15.03
N MET A 183 9.94 11.18 14.59
CA MET A 183 9.98 10.52 13.31
C MET A 183 10.07 11.50 12.13
N HIS A 184 9.33 12.62 12.17
CA HIS A 184 9.47 13.68 11.17
C HIS A 184 10.88 14.30 11.19
N ARG A 185 11.46 14.54 12.37
CA ARG A 185 12.83 15.06 12.50
C ARG A 185 13.85 14.10 11.89
N ILE A 186 13.73 12.80 12.15
CA ILE A 186 14.60 11.76 11.57
C ILE A 186 14.45 11.72 10.05
N THR A 187 13.22 11.79 9.55
CA THR A 187 12.93 11.79 8.12
C THR A 187 13.51 13.01 7.41
N ILE A 188 13.35 14.21 7.99
CA ILE A 188 13.96 15.46 7.47
C ILE A 188 15.48 15.34 7.42
N GLY A 189 16.12 14.83 8.49
CA GLY A 189 17.57 14.60 8.50
C GLY A 189 18.03 13.63 7.41
N ALA A 190 17.30 12.53 7.22
CA ALA A 190 17.56 11.57 6.16
C ALA A 190 17.40 12.19 4.76
N PHE A 191 16.38 13.03 4.54
CA PHE A 191 16.21 13.74 3.26
C PHE A 191 17.28 14.78 2.99
N ILE A 192 17.78 15.50 4.00
CA ILE A 192 18.93 16.42 3.86
C ILE A 192 20.16 15.63 3.42
N LEU A 193 20.41 14.46 4.02
CA LEU A 193 21.53 13.59 3.63
C LEU A 193 21.37 13.10 2.18
N VAL A 194 20.18 12.62 1.79
CA VAL A 194 19.88 12.19 0.43
C VAL A 194 20.01 13.35 -0.55
N PHE A 195 19.53 14.53 -0.20
CA PHE A 195 19.65 15.73 -1.03
C PHE A 195 21.13 16.07 -1.30
N ALA A 196 21.97 16.08 -0.28
CA ALA A 196 23.41 16.30 -0.42
C ALA A 196 24.06 15.19 -1.29
N LEU A 197 23.75 13.93 -1.03
CA LEU A 197 24.27 12.81 -1.80
C LEU A 197 23.90 12.90 -3.28
N VAL A 198 22.63 13.19 -3.60
CA VAL A 198 22.15 13.36 -4.99
C VAL A 198 22.80 14.57 -5.65
N TYR A 199 22.91 15.69 -4.93
CA TYR A 199 23.50 16.92 -5.47
C TYR A 199 24.96 16.75 -5.85
N PHE A 200 25.77 16.12 -5.00
CA PHE A 200 27.21 15.96 -5.22
C PHE A 200 27.54 14.76 -6.09
N CYS A 201 26.86 13.63 -5.94
CA CYS A 201 27.26 12.36 -6.55
C CYS A 201 26.55 12.03 -7.88
N MET A 202 25.38 12.63 -8.18
CA MET A 202 24.63 12.33 -9.41
C MET A 202 24.97 13.28 -10.56
N ARG A 203 24.88 12.77 -11.80
CA ARG A 203 25.09 13.55 -13.04
C ARG A 203 23.89 14.42 -13.35
N SER A 204 24.12 15.71 -13.66
CA SER A 204 23.05 16.69 -13.94
C SER A 204 22.44 16.55 -15.33
N LYS A 205 23.17 16.01 -16.32
CA LYS A 205 22.72 15.95 -17.73
C LYS A 205 22.28 14.56 -18.19
N PHE A 206 22.26 13.58 -17.29
CA PHE A 206 21.90 12.21 -17.65
C PHE A 206 20.38 12.05 -17.70
N ARG A 207 19.83 11.74 -18.89
CA ARG A 207 18.44 11.33 -19.10
C ARG A 207 18.39 9.86 -19.46
N GLN A 208 17.42 9.16 -18.93
CA GLN A 208 17.23 7.72 -19.20
C GLN A 208 16.57 7.49 -20.57
N SER A 209 15.93 8.51 -21.15
CA SER A 209 15.04 8.38 -22.31
C SER A 209 14.90 9.67 -23.09
N PRO A 210 14.45 9.64 -24.37
CA PRO A 210 14.14 10.83 -25.13
C PRO A 210 12.99 11.63 -24.54
N TYR A 211 12.96 12.90 -24.84
CA TYR A 211 11.99 13.88 -24.36
C TYR A 211 10.56 13.58 -24.84
N ILE A 212 9.60 13.50 -23.90
CA ILE A 212 8.17 13.46 -24.20
C ILE A 212 7.48 14.69 -23.60
N PRO A 213 6.69 15.45 -24.38
CA PRO A 213 5.98 16.62 -23.86
C PRO A 213 4.82 16.25 -22.95
N PHE A 214 4.46 17.13 -22.01
CA PHE A 214 3.27 16.99 -21.17
C PHE A 214 1.94 17.33 -21.89
N LYS A 215 1.98 17.65 -23.18
CA LYS A 215 0.76 17.93 -23.95
C LYS A 215 -0.13 16.69 -24.05
N GLY A 216 -1.44 16.87 -23.91
CA GLY A 216 -2.43 15.80 -24.01
C GLY A 216 -2.63 14.98 -22.73
N ILE A 217 -2.22 15.49 -21.57
CA ILE A 217 -2.61 14.93 -20.27
C ILE A 217 -3.95 15.51 -19.85
N ASP A 218 -4.86 14.66 -19.41
CA ASP A 218 -6.14 15.07 -18.84
C ASP A 218 -6.00 15.45 -17.36
N TYR A 219 -5.45 16.64 -17.09
CA TYR A 219 -5.27 17.12 -15.70
C TYR A 219 -6.60 17.27 -14.96
N LEU A 220 -7.64 17.77 -15.66
CA LEU A 220 -8.95 17.94 -15.06
C LEU A 220 -9.56 16.59 -14.65
N GLY A 221 -9.44 15.57 -15.52
CA GLY A 221 -9.84 14.22 -15.16
C GLY A 221 -9.07 13.69 -13.95
N GLY A 222 -7.76 13.95 -13.87
CA GLY A 222 -6.96 13.58 -12.69
C GLY A 222 -7.45 14.24 -11.39
N ILE A 223 -7.77 15.54 -11.42
CA ILE A 223 -8.32 16.28 -10.28
C ILE A 223 -9.69 15.71 -9.89
N MET A 224 -10.58 15.45 -10.86
CA MET A 224 -11.92 14.91 -10.58
C MET A 224 -11.84 13.51 -9.95
N TRP A 225 -10.99 12.62 -10.45
CA TRP A 225 -10.75 11.30 -9.83
C TRP A 225 -10.19 11.42 -8.41
N THR A 226 -9.27 12.37 -8.17
CA THR A 226 -8.73 12.65 -6.84
C THR A 226 -9.81 13.10 -5.87
N LEU A 227 -10.65 14.06 -6.27
CA LEU A 227 -11.76 14.54 -5.44
C LEU A 227 -12.78 13.43 -5.15
N TRP A 228 -13.10 12.60 -6.15
CA TRP A 228 -13.95 11.43 -5.96
C TRP A 228 -13.38 10.47 -4.91
N LEU A 229 -12.08 10.16 -4.98
CA LEU A 229 -11.42 9.30 -3.98
C LEU A 229 -11.47 9.92 -2.59
N PHE A 230 -11.24 11.22 -2.45
CA PHE A 230 -11.36 11.91 -1.16
C PHE A 230 -12.78 11.86 -0.59
N CYS A 231 -13.82 12.00 -1.41
CA CYS A 231 -15.21 11.82 -0.96
C CYS A 231 -15.44 10.39 -0.44
N ILE A 232 -14.98 9.38 -1.15
CA ILE A 232 -15.13 7.98 -0.72
C ILE A 232 -14.35 7.71 0.58
N ILE A 233 -13.11 8.19 0.68
CA ILE A 233 -12.31 8.05 1.91
C ILE A 233 -13.02 8.72 3.07
N PHE A 234 -13.54 9.95 2.89
CA PHE A 234 -14.29 10.65 3.92
C PHE A 234 -15.51 9.83 4.38
N ILE A 235 -16.32 9.32 3.45
CA ILE A 235 -17.49 8.48 3.77
C ILE A 235 -17.07 7.25 4.58
N CYS A 236 -15.98 6.56 4.17
CA CYS A 236 -15.54 5.34 4.83
C CYS A 236 -14.91 5.59 6.20
N VAL A 237 -14.11 6.65 6.33
CA VAL A 237 -13.37 6.96 7.56
C VAL A 237 -14.29 7.57 8.62
N TYR A 238 -15.11 8.56 8.24
CA TYR A 238 -15.99 9.26 9.17
C TYR A 238 -17.40 8.66 9.26
N GLY A 239 -17.70 7.61 8.51
CA GLY A 239 -19.04 6.99 8.47
C GLY A 239 -19.55 6.59 9.85
N GLU A 240 -18.71 5.94 10.67
CA GLU A 240 -19.09 5.53 12.02
C GLU A 240 -19.23 6.71 12.98
N HIS A 241 -18.40 7.75 12.81
CA HIS A 241 -18.45 8.96 13.63
C HIS A 241 -19.72 9.79 13.41
N TYR A 242 -20.26 9.82 12.19
CA TYR A 242 -21.47 10.55 11.82
C TYR A 242 -22.69 9.65 11.63
N ASP A 243 -22.72 8.46 12.21
CA ASP A 243 -23.84 7.50 12.10
C ASP A 243 -24.28 7.19 10.66
N TRP A 244 -23.33 7.13 9.73
CA TRP A 244 -23.55 6.76 8.32
C TRP A 244 -24.62 7.62 7.64
N LEU A 245 -25.69 7.00 7.15
CA LEU A 245 -26.74 7.68 6.38
C LEU A 245 -27.60 8.64 7.21
N ASP A 246 -27.57 8.55 8.53
CA ASP A 246 -28.32 9.44 9.43
C ASP A 246 -27.60 10.80 9.56
N GLY A 247 -26.27 10.83 9.38
CA GLY A 247 -25.48 12.05 9.40
C GLY A 247 -25.58 12.87 8.11
N GLU A 248 -25.87 14.17 8.25
CA GLU A 248 -25.93 15.11 7.12
C GLU A 248 -24.61 15.20 6.32
N PRO A 249 -23.40 15.26 6.94
CA PRO A 249 -22.14 15.34 6.22
C PRO A 249 -21.90 14.14 5.29
N ILE A 250 -22.28 12.92 5.74
CA ILE A 250 -22.12 11.70 4.94
C ILE A 250 -23.08 11.70 3.75
N ARG A 251 -24.35 12.11 3.94
CA ARG A 251 -25.31 12.21 2.82
C ARG A 251 -24.84 13.18 1.75
N ILE A 252 -24.32 14.35 2.16
CA ILE A 252 -23.76 15.34 1.24
C ILE A 252 -22.55 14.75 0.50
N ALA A 253 -21.63 14.09 1.22
CA ALA A 253 -20.44 13.46 0.62
C ALA A 253 -20.81 12.37 -0.39
N ILE A 254 -21.85 11.55 -0.11
CA ILE A 254 -22.37 10.54 -1.05
C ILE A 254 -22.92 11.21 -2.31
N ALA A 255 -23.72 12.27 -2.17
CA ALA A 255 -24.25 13.00 -3.32
C ALA A 255 -23.12 13.57 -4.21
N PHE A 256 -22.11 14.20 -3.60
CA PHE A 256 -20.93 14.66 -4.32
C PHE A 256 -20.15 13.52 -4.98
N ALA A 257 -19.95 12.39 -4.29
CA ALA A 257 -19.25 11.22 -4.82
C ALA A 257 -19.96 10.65 -6.07
N VAL A 258 -21.29 10.57 -6.05
CA VAL A 258 -22.09 10.10 -7.21
C VAL A 258 -21.96 11.07 -8.38
N ILE A 259 -22.11 12.37 -8.13
CA ILE A 259 -21.98 13.41 -9.19
C ILE A 259 -20.57 13.36 -9.81
N LEU A 260 -19.52 13.35 -8.98
CA LEU A 260 -18.14 13.28 -9.45
C LEU A 260 -17.85 11.99 -10.23
N LEU A 261 -18.39 10.85 -9.79
CA LEU A 261 -18.23 9.59 -10.53
C LEU A 261 -18.86 9.67 -11.92
N LEU A 262 -20.10 10.17 -12.02
CA LEU A 262 -20.79 10.35 -13.30
C LEU A 262 -20.01 11.28 -14.23
N MET A 263 -19.50 12.39 -13.70
CA MET A 263 -18.65 13.31 -14.47
C MET A 263 -17.32 12.66 -14.91
N CYS A 264 -16.68 11.88 -14.05
CA CYS A 264 -15.47 11.13 -14.39
C CYS A 264 -15.73 10.10 -15.51
N LEU A 265 -16.83 9.34 -15.43
CA LEU A 265 -17.20 8.35 -16.44
C LEU A 265 -17.58 9.00 -17.76
N GLN A 266 -18.38 10.07 -17.74
CA GLN A 266 -18.70 10.84 -18.93
C GLN A 266 -17.44 11.38 -19.62
N ARG A 267 -16.52 11.95 -18.83
CA ARG A 267 -15.25 12.47 -19.33
C ARG A 267 -14.36 11.37 -19.90
N ALA A 268 -14.27 10.23 -19.24
CA ALA A 268 -13.52 9.08 -19.72
C ALA A 268 -14.09 8.47 -21.02
N ALA A 269 -15.39 8.64 -21.26
CA ALA A 269 -16.04 8.23 -22.51
C ALA A 269 -15.86 9.24 -23.66
N THR A 270 -15.76 10.55 -23.37
CA THR A 270 -15.73 11.62 -24.38
C THR A 270 -14.33 12.02 -24.81
N ILE A 271 -13.33 11.96 -23.93
CA ILE A 271 -11.96 12.41 -24.21
C ILE A 271 -11.14 11.28 -24.83
N ARG A 272 -10.36 11.61 -25.86
CA ARG A 272 -9.50 10.64 -26.58
C ARG A 272 -8.43 9.99 -25.68
N HIS A 273 -7.86 10.75 -24.76
CA HIS A 273 -6.83 10.29 -23.80
C HIS A 273 -7.24 10.71 -22.39
N PRO A 274 -8.23 10.02 -21.78
CA PRO A 274 -8.65 10.32 -20.43
C PRO A 274 -7.57 9.92 -19.42
N TYR A 275 -7.65 10.45 -18.21
CA TYR A 275 -6.68 10.11 -17.13
C TYR A 275 -6.69 8.63 -16.80
N ILE A 276 -7.88 8.01 -16.75
CA ILE A 276 -8.09 6.56 -16.64
C ILE A 276 -9.00 6.14 -17.78
N ASN A 277 -8.54 5.24 -18.63
CA ASN A 277 -9.30 4.77 -19.78
C ASN A 277 -10.22 3.61 -19.39
N ILE A 278 -11.50 3.70 -19.71
CA ILE A 278 -12.48 2.63 -19.49
C ILE A 278 -12.06 1.33 -20.20
N ARG A 279 -11.36 1.41 -21.32
CA ARG A 279 -10.83 0.26 -22.06
C ARG A 279 -9.86 -0.59 -21.23
N THR A 280 -9.28 -0.04 -20.17
CA THR A 280 -8.44 -0.79 -19.22
C THR A 280 -9.23 -1.92 -18.57
N PHE A 281 -10.51 -1.71 -18.25
CA PHE A 281 -11.39 -2.72 -17.67
C PHE A 281 -11.84 -3.80 -18.65
N SER A 282 -11.83 -3.50 -19.96
CA SER A 282 -12.19 -4.43 -21.03
C SER A 282 -11.05 -5.35 -21.45
N GLN A 283 -9.85 -5.20 -20.88
CA GLN A 283 -8.74 -6.11 -21.16
C GLN A 283 -9.02 -7.51 -20.59
N HIS A 284 -8.49 -8.54 -21.27
CA HIS A 284 -8.71 -9.93 -20.90
C HIS A 284 -8.30 -10.21 -19.44
N ASN A 285 -9.18 -10.84 -18.67
CA ASN A 285 -8.98 -11.21 -17.26
C ASN A 285 -8.76 -10.06 -16.28
N MET A 286 -8.91 -8.81 -16.71
CA MET A 286 -8.62 -7.65 -15.87
C MET A 286 -9.56 -7.54 -14.68
N LEU A 287 -10.87 -7.71 -14.92
CA LEU A 287 -11.88 -7.65 -13.87
C LEU A 287 -11.62 -8.71 -12.78
N TYR A 288 -11.21 -9.91 -13.17
CA TYR A 288 -10.89 -10.97 -12.24
C TYR A 288 -9.68 -10.61 -11.34
N ILE A 289 -8.63 -10.02 -11.93
CA ILE A 289 -7.46 -9.53 -11.17
C ILE A 289 -7.89 -8.45 -10.17
N PHE A 290 -8.76 -7.52 -10.57
CA PHE A 290 -9.27 -6.47 -9.70
C PHE A 290 -10.12 -7.03 -8.54
N ILE A 291 -10.98 -7.99 -8.80
CA ILE A 291 -11.76 -8.69 -7.76
C ILE A 291 -10.83 -9.37 -6.75
N LEU A 292 -9.79 -10.07 -7.20
CA LEU A 292 -8.83 -10.72 -6.31
C LEU A 292 -8.03 -9.72 -5.47
N PHE A 293 -7.68 -8.55 -6.03
CA PHE A 293 -7.10 -7.47 -5.24
C PHE A 293 -8.07 -6.94 -4.18
N GLY A 294 -9.36 -6.81 -4.51
CA GLY A 294 -10.40 -6.46 -3.56
C GLY A 294 -10.54 -7.48 -2.43
N CYS A 295 -10.57 -8.77 -2.76
CA CYS A 295 -10.57 -9.85 -1.76
C CYS A 295 -9.35 -9.80 -0.84
N MET A 296 -8.16 -9.58 -1.41
CA MET A 296 -6.93 -9.42 -0.63
C MET A 296 -7.01 -8.23 0.34
N THR A 297 -7.56 -7.10 -0.11
CA THR A 297 -7.71 -5.90 0.73
C THR A 297 -8.66 -6.15 1.88
N LEU A 298 -9.79 -6.80 1.62
CA LEU A 298 -10.79 -7.13 2.63
C LEU A 298 -10.21 -8.06 3.71
N MET A 299 -9.46 -9.09 3.30
CA MET A 299 -8.80 -10.00 4.24
C MET A 299 -7.68 -9.30 5.04
N SER A 300 -6.96 -8.36 4.42
CA SER A 300 -5.93 -7.57 5.10
C SER A 300 -6.51 -6.58 6.10
N ALA A 301 -7.68 -6.00 5.83
CA ALA A 301 -8.36 -5.06 6.74
C ALA A 301 -8.84 -5.75 8.02
N THR A 302 -9.40 -6.97 7.92
CA THR A 302 -9.71 -7.79 9.11
C THR A 302 -8.47 -7.95 10.00
N ALA A 303 -7.34 -8.24 9.35
CA ALA A 303 -6.08 -8.44 10.04
C ALA A 303 -5.51 -7.18 10.73
N THR A 304 -5.82 -5.98 10.25
CA THR A 304 -5.29 -4.75 10.87
C THR A 304 -6.21 -4.20 11.96
N SER A 305 -7.51 -4.08 11.69
CA SER A 305 -8.46 -3.49 12.64
C SER A 305 -8.60 -4.34 13.90
N THR A 306 -8.87 -5.64 13.75
CA THR A 306 -9.09 -6.54 14.91
C THR A 306 -7.80 -6.91 15.63
N GLN A 307 -6.68 -7.03 14.92
CA GLN A 307 -5.38 -7.30 15.53
C GLN A 307 -4.96 -6.20 16.51
N ASN A 308 -5.09 -4.93 16.12
CA ASN A 308 -4.73 -3.83 16.99
C ASN A 308 -5.58 -3.80 18.26
N ILE A 309 -6.89 -4.07 18.17
CA ILE A 309 -7.77 -4.16 19.34
C ILE A 309 -7.31 -5.30 20.24
N PHE A 310 -6.97 -6.46 19.69
CA PHE A 310 -6.47 -7.60 20.48
C PHE A 310 -5.18 -7.26 21.20
N THR A 311 -4.18 -6.72 20.52
CA THR A 311 -2.87 -6.45 21.11
C THR A 311 -2.88 -5.27 22.08
N SER A 312 -3.61 -4.19 21.78
CA SER A 312 -3.65 -3.01 22.66
C SER A 312 -4.62 -3.14 23.81
N SER A 313 -5.86 -3.65 23.56
CA SER A 313 -6.93 -3.63 24.57
C SER A 313 -6.98 -4.90 25.43
N ILE A 314 -6.55 -6.07 24.91
CA ILE A 314 -6.57 -7.33 25.66
C ILE A 314 -5.20 -7.65 26.23
N LEU A 315 -4.14 -7.59 25.39
CA LEU A 315 -2.78 -7.90 25.83
C LEU A 315 -2.06 -6.71 26.47
N GLY A 316 -2.59 -5.47 26.33
CA GLY A 316 -2.01 -4.27 26.92
C GLY A 316 -0.66 -3.88 26.32
N TYR A 317 -0.42 -4.21 25.04
CA TYR A 317 0.85 -3.89 24.37
C TYR A 317 0.95 -2.39 24.08
N ASP A 318 2.09 -1.82 24.42
CA ASP A 318 2.48 -0.47 24.05
C ASP A 318 2.90 -0.37 22.57
N ALA A 319 3.21 0.83 22.11
CA ALA A 319 3.63 1.11 20.73
C ALA A 319 4.85 0.26 20.31
N ARG A 320 5.82 0.05 21.23
CA ARG A 320 7.02 -0.75 20.98
C ARG A 320 6.70 -2.23 20.77
N HIS A 321 5.90 -2.81 21.67
CA HIS A 321 5.52 -4.23 21.57
C HIS A 321 4.71 -4.51 20.30
N ASN A 322 3.82 -3.58 19.92
CA ASN A 322 3.09 -3.66 18.65
C ASN A 322 4.02 -3.51 17.43
N ALA A 323 5.01 -2.61 17.52
CA ALA A 323 6.00 -2.44 16.46
C ALA A 323 6.84 -3.70 16.22
N ASP A 324 7.22 -4.41 17.29
CA ASP A 324 8.00 -5.64 17.18
C ASP A 324 7.29 -6.74 16.36
N LEU A 325 5.96 -6.80 16.38
CA LEU A 325 5.20 -7.76 15.57
C LEU A 325 5.40 -7.55 14.05
N ASN A 326 5.72 -6.33 13.63
CA ASN A 326 5.99 -6.02 12.22
C ASN A 326 7.29 -6.67 11.71
N TRP A 327 8.23 -7.08 12.58
CA TRP A 327 9.37 -7.91 12.16
C TRP A 327 8.93 -9.27 11.62
N GLY A 328 7.92 -9.90 12.26
CA GLY A 328 7.31 -11.13 11.76
C GLY A 328 6.69 -10.94 10.38
N ILE A 329 5.98 -9.82 10.16
CA ILE A 329 5.39 -9.49 8.85
C ILE A 329 6.49 -9.25 7.81
N THR A 330 7.56 -8.53 8.18
CA THR A 330 8.70 -8.27 7.26
C THR A 330 9.37 -9.57 6.83
N ALA A 331 9.63 -10.48 7.78
CA ALA A 331 10.17 -11.81 7.48
C ALA A 331 9.23 -12.60 6.56
N GLY A 332 7.91 -12.54 6.82
CA GLY A 332 6.88 -13.16 5.98
C GLY A 332 6.88 -12.61 4.56
N ILE A 333 7.04 -11.29 4.37
CA ILE A 333 7.15 -10.67 3.06
C ILE A 333 8.37 -11.22 2.28
N ALA A 334 9.52 -11.32 2.92
CA ALA A 334 10.73 -11.86 2.30
C ALA A 334 10.56 -13.34 1.91
N VAL A 335 9.97 -14.16 2.80
CA VAL A 335 9.66 -15.57 2.53
C VAL A 335 8.65 -15.70 1.39
N GLY A 336 7.57 -14.91 1.39
CA GLY A 336 6.51 -14.98 0.39
C GLY A 336 6.97 -14.55 -1.01
N THR A 337 7.76 -13.48 -1.12
CA THR A 337 8.36 -13.06 -2.40
C THR A 337 9.39 -14.06 -2.90
N GLY A 338 10.19 -14.64 -2.00
CA GLY A 338 11.12 -15.73 -2.30
C GLY A 338 10.40 -16.99 -2.79
N PHE A 339 9.30 -17.36 -2.14
CA PHE A 339 8.43 -18.46 -2.55
C PHE A 339 7.88 -18.22 -3.97
N PHE A 340 7.32 -17.02 -4.24
CA PHE A 340 6.85 -16.67 -5.58
C PHE A 340 7.94 -16.84 -6.63
N PHE A 341 9.15 -16.34 -6.35
CA PHE A 341 10.29 -16.49 -7.26
C PHE A 341 10.62 -17.97 -7.54
N MET A 342 10.68 -18.81 -6.50
CA MET A 342 10.96 -20.24 -6.66
C MET A 342 9.83 -20.96 -7.38
N ALA A 343 8.58 -20.69 -7.01
CA ALA A 343 7.40 -21.32 -7.59
C ALA A 343 7.29 -21.05 -9.09
N LEU A 344 7.55 -19.81 -9.50
CA LEU A 344 7.43 -19.41 -10.90
C LEU A 344 8.66 -19.84 -11.74
N THR A 345 9.88 -19.66 -11.22
CA THR A 345 11.12 -19.88 -12.01
C THR A 345 11.61 -21.32 -11.96
N LYS A 346 11.61 -21.96 -10.78
CA LYS A 346 12.12 -23.33 -10.60
C LYS A 346 11.05 -24.38 -10.75
N TRP A 347 9.92 -24.23 -10.06
CA TRP A 347 8.85 -25.23 -10.04
C TRP A 347 7.87 -25.07 -11.19
N LYS A 348 7.89 -23.92 -11.88
CA LYS A 348 7.02 -23.61 -13.04
C LYS A 348 5.51 -23.78 -12.72
N TRP A 349 5.12 -23.41 -11.50
CA TRP A 349 3.73 -23.47 -11.09
C TRP A 349 2.89 -22.47 -11.88
N ARG A 350 1.60 -22.77 -11.99
CA ARG A 350 0.63 -21.83 -12.58
C ARG A 350 0.41 -20.67 -11.62
N ILE A 351 0.17 -19.49 -12.16
CA ILE A 351 -0.08 -18.28 -11.33
C ILE A 351 -1.29 -18.49 -10.43
N LYS A 352 -2.33 -19.20 -10.91
CA LYS A 352 -3.50 -19.56 -10.11
C LYS A 352 -3.10 -20.30 -8.82
N ASP A 353 -2.22 -21.29 -8.94
CA ASP A 353 -1.80 -22.11 -7.81
C ASP A 353 -0.97 -21.28 -6.80
N ILE A 354 -0.15 -20.34 -7.31
CA ILE A 354 0.62 -19.43 -6.47
C ILE A 354 -0.29 -18.43 -5.74
N VAL A 355 -1.29 -17.86 -6.42
CA VAL A 355 -2.30 -16.99 -5.80
C VAL A 355 -3.06 -17.74 -4.71
N LEU A 356 -3.46 -18.98 -4.99
CA LEU A 356 -4.17 -19.84 -4.06
C LEU A 356 -3.34 -20.08 -2.78
N THR A 357 -2.02 -20.37 -2.90
CA THR A 357 -1.15 -20.51 -1.71
C THR A 357 -1.07 -19.24 -0.88
N GLY A 358 -1.11 -18.06 -1.52
CA GLY A 358 -1.17 -16.79 -0.80
C GLY A 358 -2.47 -16.62 0.01
N PHE A 359 -3.62 -16.97 -0.57
CA PHE A 359 -4.89 -16.95 0.17
C PHE A 359 -4.98 -18.03 1.25
N VAL A 360 -4.37 -19.20 1.06
CA VAL A 360 -4.22 -20.22 2.11
C VAL A 360 -3.40 -19.67 3.27
N SER A 361 -2.34 -18.91 3.02
CA SER A 361 -1.56 -18.25 4.08
C SER A 361 -2.43 -17.27 4.90
N PHE A 362 -3.33 -16.52 4.26
CA PHE A 362 -4.31 -15.67 4.96
C PHE A 362 -5.29 -16.49 5.80
N LEU A 363 -5.82 -17.59 5.26
CA LEU A 363 -6.71 -18.47 6.01
C LEU A 363 -6.03 -19.02 7.25
N LEU A 364 -4.81 -19.53 7.12
CA LEU A 364 -4.02 -20.04 8.26
C LEU A 364 -3.76 -18.96 9.29
N TYR A 365 -3.40 -17.74 8.86
CA TYR A 365 -3.23 -16.58 9.73
C TYR A 365 -4.48 -16.30 10.57
N GLN A 366 -5.65 -16.19 9.93
CA GLN A 366 -6.92 -15.88 10.60
C GLN A 366 -7.34 -17.01 11.54
N THR A 367 -7.18 -18.27 11.11
CA THR A 367 -7.48 -19.44 11.94
C THR A 367 -6.58 -19.50 13.17
N MET A 368 -5.28 -19.25 13.04
CA MET A 368 -4.37 -19.23 14.17
C MET A 368 -4.74 -18.12 15.16
N LEU A 369 -5.06 -16.91 14.68
CA LEU A 369 -5.46 -15.83 15.58
C LEU A 369 -6.80 -16.13 16.29
N TYR A 370 -7.76 -16.77 15.62
CA TYR A 370 -9.00 -17.23 16.27
C TYR A 370 -8.73 -18.05 17.53
N PHE A 371 -7.76 -18.97 17.49
CA PHE A 371 -7.40 -19.80 18.64
C PHE A 371 -6.49 -19.08 19.66
N LEU A 372 -5.71 -18.09 19.21
CA LEU A 372 -4.76 -17.34 20.05
C LEU A 372 -5.40 -16.14 20.80
N ILE A 373 -6.69 -15.83 20.60
CA ILE A 373 -7.34 -14.75 21.34
C ILE A 373 -7.58 -15.21 22.78
N ASP A 374 -6.58 -15.00 23.62
CA ASP A 374 -6.58 -15.28 25.05
C ASP A 374 -5.67 -14.27 25.76
N PRO A 375 -6.01 -13.83 27.00
CA PRO A 375 -5.18 -12.90 27.76
C PRO A 375 -3.80 -13.43 28.15
N SER A 376 -3.67 -14.76 28.20
CA SER A 376 -2.41 -15.44 28.52
C SER A 376 -1.48 -15.64 27.32
N THR A 377 -1.88 -15.18 26.14
CA THR A 377 -1.11 -15.35 24.90
C THR A 377 0.21 -14.60 24.96
N GLU A 378 1.30 -15.33 24.86
CA GLU A 378 2.64 -14.76 24.86
C GLU A 378 3.03 -14.20 23.50
N LYS A 379 3.85 -13.16 23.51
CA LYS A 379 4.27 -12.43 22.30
C LYS A 379 4.90 -13.34 21.22
N TYR A 380 5.68 -14.33 21.61
CA TYR A 380 6.34 -15.22 20.64
C TYR A 380 5.35 -16.06 19.84
N MET A 381 4.17 -16.38 20.40
CA MET A 381 3.12 -17.11 19.68
C MET A 381 2.52 -16.31 18.52
N LEU A 382 2.59 -14.98 18.58
CA LEU A 382 2.07 -14.09 17.55
C LEU A 382 2.99 -13.95 16.33
N TYR A 383 4.29 -14.30 16.46
CA TYR A 383 5.20 -14.13 15.32
C TYR A 383 4.89 -15.04 14.13
N LEU A 384 4.43 -16.27 14.38
CA LEU A 384 4.07 -17.19 13.29
C LEU A 384 2.83 -16.73 12.50
N PRO A 385 1.72 -16.33 13.13
CA PRO A 385 0.62 -15.67 12.40
C PRO A 385 1.08 -14.43 11.62
N MET A 386 1.92 -13.58 12.22
CA MET A 386 2.42 -12.38 11.52
C MET A 386 3.25 -12.73 10.28
N LEU A 387 4.07 -13.77 10.36
CA LEU A 387 4.83 -14.29 9.22
C LEU A 387 3.87 -14.77 8.11
N LEU A 388 2.83 -15.53 8.45
CA LEU A 388 1.82 -15.99 7.48
C LEU A 388 1.07 -14.83 6.84
N LYS A 389 0.71 -13.80 7.61
CA LYS A 389 0.11 -12.56 7.10
C LYS A 389 1.02 -11.90 6.05
N GLY A 390 2.30 -11.70 6.40
CA GLY A 390 3.29 -11.10 5.49
C GLY A 390 3.50 -11.93 4.22
N ALA A 391 3.59 -13.24 4.34
CA ALA A 391 3.70 -14.16 3.22
C ALA A 391 2.46 -14.12 2.31
N GLY A 392 1.25 -14.16 2.90
CA GLY A 392 0.00 -14.07 2.15
C GLY A 392 -0.09 -12.79 1.33
N VAL A 393 0.12 -11.62 1.97
CA VAL A 393 0.12 -10.31 1.27
C VAL A 393 1.12 -10.30 0.11
N SER A 394 2.37 -10.71 0.36
CA SER A 394 3.43 -10.60 -0.64
C SER A 394 3.27 -11.58 -1.80
N ILE A 395 2.82 -12.82 -1.54
CA ILE A 395 2.56 -13.82 -2.59
C ILE A 395 1.42 -13.34 -3.50
N VAL A 396 0.28 -12.96 -2.91
CA VAL A 396 -0.91 -12.54 -3.69
C VAL A 396 -0.58 -11.28 -4.49
N TYR A 397 0.00 -10.27 -3.84
CA TYR A 397 0.33 -8.99 -4.48
C TYR A 397 1.30 -9.16 -5.66
N THR A 398 2.39 -9.89 -5.45
CA THR A 398 3.40 -10.13 -6.49
C THR A 398 2.82 -10.94 -7.65
N SER A 399 2.04 -11.98 -7.36
CA SER A 399 1.41 -12.85 -8.36
C SER A 399 0.41 -12.09 -9.22
N LEU A 400 -0.48 -11.31 -8.59
CA LEU A 400 -1.50 -10.55 -9.32
C LEU A 400 -0.89 -9.42 -10.14
N THR A 401 0.15 -8.73 -9.63
CA THR A 401 0.85 -7.71 -10.41
C THR A 401 1.62 -8.32 -11.58
N TYR A 402 2.21 -9.50 -11.39
CA TYR A 402 2.84 -10.24 -12.49
C TYR A 402 1.81 -10.67 -13.54
N ALA A 403 0.65 -11.19 -13.11
CA ALA A 403 -0.46 -11.54 -14.00
C ALA A 403 -0.97 -10.32 -14.78
N LEU A 404 -1.13 -9.17 -14.10
CA LEU A 404 -1.48 -7.89 -14.73
C LEU A 404 -0.52 -7.54 -15.85
N ALA A 405 0.78 -7.61 -15.59
CA ALA A 405 1.80 -7.32 -16.58
C ALA A 405 1.70 -8.23 -17.83
N GLY A 406 1.14 -9.43 -17.68
CA GLY A 406 0.88 -10.35 -18.79
C GLY A 406 -0.42 -10.12 -19.55
N CYS A 407 -1.44 -9.53 -18.92
CA CYS A 407 -2.78 -9.36 -19.47
C CYS A 407 -2.97 -8.04 -20.20
N VAL A 408 -2.23 -6.98 -19.82
CA VAL A 408 -2.43 -5.60 -20.28
C VAL A 408 -1.33 -5.20 -21.26
N THR A 409 -1.71 -4.45 -22.31
CA THR A 409 -0.73 -3.80 -23.20
C THR A 409 0.02 -2.70 -22.46
N PHE A 410 1.23 -2.39 -22.89
CA PHE A 410 2.07 -1.39 -22.23
C PHE A 410 1.39 -0.01 -22.12
N GLU A 411 0.57 0.35 -23.07
CA GLU A 411 -0.17 1.62 -23.12
C GLU A 411 -1.11 1.79 -21.92
N TYR A 412 -1.82 0.73 -21.51
CA TYR A 412 -2.77 0.74 -20.39
C TYR A 412 -2.16 0.27 -19.06
N TYR A 413 -0.89 -0.12 -19.03
CA TYR A 413 -0.27 -0.72 -17.84
C TYR A 413 -0.28 0.22 -16.63
N PHE A 414 0.08 1.50 -16.83
CA PHE A 414 0.14 2.47 -15.73
C PHE A 414 -1.23 2.93 -15.26
N GLU A 415 -2.21 2.99 -16.18
CA GLU A 415 -3.60 3.23 -15.82
C GLU A 415 -4.16 2.05 -15.01
N ALA A 416 -3.84 0.82 -15.40
CA ALA A 416 -4.19 -0.37 -14.67
C ALA A 416 -3.56 -0.41 -13.27
N MET A 417 -2.30 -0.01 -13.13
CA MET A 417 -1.64 0.14 -11.83
C MET A 417 -2.29 1.22 -10.97
N CYS A 418 -2.78 2.31 -11.56
CA CYS A 418 -3.56 3.32 -10.87
C CYS A 418 -4.87 2.73 -10.31
N VAL A 419 -5.60 1.95 -11.10
CA VAL A 419 -6.84 1.27 -10.67
C VAL A 419 -6.56 0.26 -9.55
N ILE A 420 -5.47 -0.51 -9.64
CA ILE A 420 -5.04 -1.38 -8.52
C ILE A 420 -4.76 -0.56 -7.26
N GLY A 421 -4.11 0.59 -7.40
CA GLY A 421 -3.90 1.52 -6.30
C GLY A 421 -5.23 1.98 -5.68
N PHE A 422 -6.26 2.28 -6.49
CA PHE A 422 -7.59 2.57 -5.97
C PHE A 422 -8.14 1.41 -5.14
N ILE A 423 -8.16 0.21 -5.71
CA ILE A 423 -8.72 -0.97 -5.06
C ILE A 423 -7.94 -1.35 -3.80
N ARG A 424 -6.62 -1.15 -3.79
CA ARG A 424 -5.78 -1.58 -2.68
C ARG A 424 -5.70 -0.56 -1.55
N THR A 425 -5.51 0.72 -1.87
CA THR A 425 -5.10 1.72 -0.88
C THR A 425 -6.08 2.86 -0.71
N SER A 426 -6.50 3.50 -1.81
CA SER A 426 -7.26 4.74 -1.72
C SER A 426 -8.77 4.53 -1.48
N PHE A 427 -9.33 3.51 -2.10
CA PHE A 427 -10.76 3.16 -1.98
C PHE A 427 -10.94 1.88 -1.17
N GLY A 428 -10.28 0.80 -1.58
CA GLY A 428 -10.51 -0.52 -1.01
C GLY A 428 -9.98 -0.65 0.42
N GLY A 429 -8.89 0.02 0.79
CA GLY A 429 -8.39 0.06 2.16
C GLY A 429 -9.38 0.67 3.14
N PRO A 430 -9.79 1.92 2.97
CA PRO A 430 -10.81 2.56 3.81
C PRO A 430 -12.14 1.81 3.83
N LEU A 431 -12.63 1.38 2.66
CA LEU A 431 -13.89 0.64 2.57
C LEU A 431 -13.84 -0.68 3.34
N SER A 432 -12.78 -1.46 3.15
CA SER A 432 -12.62 -2.74 3.85
C SER A 432 -12.48 -2.54 5.36
N SER A 433 -11.76 -1.50 5.80
CA SER A 433 -11.65 -1.14 7.20
C SER A 433 -13.00 -0.73 7.79
N ALA A 434 -13.76 0.11 7.10
CA ALA A 434 -15.10 0.55 7.51
C ALA A 434 -16.07 -0.64 7.65
N ILE A 435 -16.08 -1.56 6.68
CA ILE A 435 -16.90 -2.78 6.74
C ILE A 435 -16.54 -3.61 7.97
N MET A 436 -15.24 -3.83 8.23
CA MET A 436 -14.80 -4.63 9.37
C MET A 436 -15.09 -3.95 10.70
N THR A 437 -14.91 -2.65 10.80
CA THR A 437 -15.26 -1.86 12.00
C THR A 437 -16.76 -1.94 12.27
N ARG A 438 -17.60 -1.81 11.25
CA ARG A 438 -19.06 -1.94 11.40
C ARG A 438 -19.48 -3.34 11.85
N ILE A 439 -18.91 -4.38 11.25
CA ILE A 439 -19.17 -5.77 11.67
C ILE A 439 -18.76 -5.94 13.14
N PHE A 440 -17.55 -5.48 13.51
CA PHE A 440 -17.06 -5.58 14.87
C PHE A 440 -17.96 -4.84 15.88
N ASN A 441 -18.42 -3.62 15.58
CA ASN A 441 -19.28 -2.84 16.45
C ASN A 441 -20.66 -3.51 16.63
N ASN A 442 -21.26 -4.03 15.56
CA ASN A 442 -22.50 -4.77 15.63
C ASN A 442 -22.38 -6.05 16.49
N VAL A 443 -21.33 -6.83 16.26
CA VAL A 443 -21.04 -8.04 17.06
C VAL A 443 -20.78 -7.67 18.51
N LYS A 444 -20.03 -6.59 18.77
CA LYS A 444 -19.76 -6.08 20.11
C LYS A 444 -21.05 -5.71 20.84
N GLN A 445 -21.99 -5.00 20.18
CA GLN A 445 -23.29 -4.64 20.77
C GLN A 445 -24.12 -5.87 21.11
N ALA A 446 -24.21 -6.85 20.19
CA ALA A 446 -24.93 -8.09 20.43
C ALA A 446 -24.33 -8.88 21.59
N ASN A 447 -23.02 -9.01 21.65
CA ASN A 447 -22.32 -9.72 22.71
C ASN A 447 -22.40 -8.97 24.06
N THR A 448 -22.47 -7.64 24.07
CA THR A 448 -22.69 -6.86 25.28
C THR A 448 -24.07 -7.20 25.89
N ALA A 449 -25.12 -7.24 25.07
CA ALA A 449 -26.46 -7.61 25.52
C ALA A 449 -26.51 -9.06 26.02
N ASN A 450 -25.92 -9.99 25.29
CA ASN A 450 -25.89 -11.40 25.64
C ASN A 450 -25.13 -11.66 26.96
N LEU A 451 -23.90 -11.15 27.08
CA LEU A 451 -23.08 -11.32 28.29
C LEU A 451 -23.69 -10.62 29.49
N GLY A 452 -24.33 -9.45 29.29
CA GLY A 452 -25.02 -8.73 30.35
C GLY A 452 -26.16 -9.52 30.99
N SER A 453 -26.81 -10.40 30.22
CA SER A 453 -27.88 -11.27 30.74
C SER A 453 -27.39 -12.39 31.67
N TYR A 454 -26.09 -12.71 31.66
CA TYR A 454 -25.49 -13.74 32.52
C TYR A 454 -24.87 -13.17 33.81
N ILE A 455 -24.90 -11.85 34.02
CA ILE A 455 -24.40 -11.23 35.26
C ILE A 455 -25.40 -11.52 36.38
N ASP A 456 -25.03 -12.37 37.32
CA ASP A 456 -25.85 -12.69 38.47
C ASP A 456 -25.77 -11.57 39.55
N PRO A 457 -26.88 -11.12 40.15
CA PRO A 457 -26.88 -10.18 41.24
C PRO A 457 -26.00 -10.57 42.43
N MET A 458 -25.67 -11.85 42.59
CA MET A 458 -24.78 -12.37 43.63
C MET A 458 -23.33 -11.91 43.48
N TYR A 459 -22.87 -11.74 42.24
CA TYR A 459 -21.54 -11.18 41.93
C TYR A 459 -21.40 -9.70 42.27
N TYR A 460 -22.50 -8.97 42.26
CA TYR A 460 -22.55 -7.54 42.57
C TYR A 460 -22.20 -7.21 44.03
N ASN A 461 -22.34 -8.19 44.93
CA ASN A 461 -22.12 -7.99 46.36
C ASN A 461 -20.72 -8.45 46.84
N SER A 462 -19.93 -9.13 45.98
CA SER A 462 -18.64 -9.74 46.36
C SER A 462 -17.42 -9.00 45.83
N GLU A 463 -17.54 -8.27 44.74
CA GLU A 463 -16.42 -7.52 44.10
C GLU A 463 -16.75 -6.04 43.92
N SER A 464 -15.70 -5.19 43.81
CA SER A 464 -15.92 -3.80 43.47
C SER A 464 -16.51 -3.71 42.07
N PHE A 465 -17.47 -2.82 41.85
CA PHE A 465 -18.12 -2.57 40.56
C PHE A 465 -17.09 -2.34 39.43
N GLN A 466 -16.00 -1.68 39.76
CA GLN A 466 -14.94 -1.36 38.81
C GLN A 466 -14.20 -2.61 38.28
N THR A 467 -13.94 -3.58 39.17
CA THR A 467 -13.30 -4.86 38.83
C THR A 467 -14.23 -5.68 37.93
N LEU A 468 -15.50 -5.81 38.32
CA LEU A 468 -16.52 -6.52 37.54
C LEU A 468 -16.69 -5.91 36.15
N TYR A 469 -16.77 -4.58 36.08
CA TYR A 469 -16.92 -3.87 34.80
C TYR A 469 -15.72 -4.06 33.88
N SER A 470 -14.49 -4.03 34.42
CA SER A 470 -13.28 -4.25 33.61
C SER A 470 -13.19 -5.67 33.06
N GLU A 471 -13.54 -6.68 33.88
CA GLU A 471 -13.58 -8.08 33.42
C GLU A 471 -14.71 -8.31 32.40
N PHE A 472 -15.88 -7.74 32.61
CA PHE A 472 -16.96 -7.77 31.63
C PHE A 472 -16.55 -7.18 30.30
N GLN A 473 -15.94 -5.99 30.28
CA GLN A 473 -15.41 -5.36 29.07
C GLN A 473 -14.40 -6.24 28.35
N ARG A 474 -13.49 -6.85 29.09
CA ARG A 474 -12.46 -7.74 28.56
C ARG A 474 -13.06 -8.99 27.92
N GLN A 475 -13.99 -9.67 28.62
CA GLN A 475 -14.70 -10.84 28.09
C GLN A 475 -15.51 -10.51 26.85
N MET A 476 -16.24 -9.41 26.87
CA MET A 476 -17.01 -8.92 25.73
C MET A 476 -16.12 -8.69 24.49
N LEU A 477 -14.95 -8.04 24.67
CA LEU A 477 -14.00 -7.83 23.58
C LEU A 477 -13.45 -9.16 23.04
N MET A 478 -13.12 -10.11 23.92
CA MET A 478 -12.58 -11.41 23.50
C MET A 478 -13.59 -12.23 22.69
N VAL A 479 -14.83 -12.31 23.17
CA VAL A 479 -15.91 -13.03 22.46
C VAL A 479 -16.18 -12.38 21.10
N SER A 480 -16.27 -11.03 21.07
CA SER A 480 -16.53 -10.29 19.83
C SER A 480 -15.40 -10.45 18.82
N LEU A 481 -14.15 -10.43 19.27
CA LEU A 481 -13.01 -10.67 18.37
C LEU A 481 -13.00 -12.09 17.81
N LYS A 482 -13.24 -13.12 18.66
CA LYS A 482 -13.34 -14.51 18.19
C LYS A 482 -14.42 -14.67 17.14
N GLU A 483 -15.59 -14.08 17.36
CA GLU A 483 -16.69 -14.14 16.40
C GLU A 483 -16.31 -13.49 15.06
N VAL A 484 -15.71 -12.30 15.07
CA VAL A 484 -15.26 -11.60 13.85
C VAL A 484 -14.18 -12.40 13.11
N TYR A 485 -13.22 -13.01 13.83
CA TYR A 485 -12.24 -13.91 13.19
C TYR A 485 -12.89 -15.19 12.65
N GLY A 486 -13.93 -15.72 13.30
CA GLY A 486 -14.72 -16.83 12.78
C GLY A 486 -15.38 -16.47 11.44
N TRP A 487 -16.02 -15.32 11.34
CA TRP A 487 -16.58 -14.82 10.07
C TRP A 487 -15.50 -14.59 9.01
N ALA A 488 -14.32 -14.07 9.40
CA ALA A 488 -13.18 -13.89 8.51
C ALA A 488 -12.66 -15.22 7.94
N VAL A 489 -12.61 -16.28 8.74
CA VAL A 489 -12.23 -17.64 8.30
C VAL A 489 -13.24 -18.18 7.29
N ILE A 490 -14.55 -18.03 7.55
CA ILE A 490 -15.61 -18.45 6.62
C ILE A 490 -15.46 -17.68 5.29
N MET A 491 -15.26 -16.38 5.34
CA MET A 491 -15.03 -15.56 4.14
C MET A 491 -13.78 -16.01 3.37
N ALA A 492 -12.69 -16.33 4.08
CA ALA A 492 -11.47 -16.85 3.45
C ALA A 492 -11.71 -18.18 2.72
N VAL A 493 -12.48 -19.10 3.31
CA VAL A 493 -12.86 -20.38 2.68
C VAL A 493 -13.70 -20.15 1.44
N ILE A 494 -14.67 -19.22 1.50
CA ILE A 494 -15.51 -18.89 0.33
C ILE A 494 -14.65 -18.33 -0.82
N ILE A 495 -13.71 -17.41 -0.51
CA ILE A 495 -12.80 -16.86 -1.52
C ILE A 495 -11.90 -17.96 -2.12
N LEU A 496 -11.36 -18.86 -1.30
CA LEU A 496 -10.56 -19.99 -1.79
C LEU A 496 -11.36 -20.92 -2.71
N LEU A 497 -12.59 -21.26 -2.34
CA LEU A 497 -13.48 -22.05 -3.18
C LEU A 497 -13.79 -21.34 -4.50
N ALA A 498 -14.07 -20.05 -4.48
CA ALA A 498 -14.29 -19.24 -5.67
C ALA A 498 -13.08 -19.25 -6.60
N ILE A 499 -11.85 -19.14 -6.05
CA ILE A 499 -10.61 -19.22 -6.83
C ILE A 499 -10.42 -20.62 -7.42
N LEU A 500 -10.69 -21.69 -6.66
CA LEU A 500 -10.58 -23.06 -7.12
C LEU A 500 -11.54 -23.36 -8.29
N LEU A 501 -12.79 -22.91 -8.18
CA LEU A 501 -13.83 -23.12 -9.18
C LEU A 501 -13.64 -22.22 -10.42
N SER A 502 -12.91 -21.12 -10.32
CA SER A 502 -12.69 -20.23 -11.45
C SER A 502 -11.74 -20.85 -12.49
N ASP A 503 -12.13 -20.82 -13.77
CA ASP A 503 -11.31 -21.29 -14.90
C ASP A 503 -10.36 -20.16 -15.39
N TYR A 504 -9.48 -19.71 -14.52
CA TYR A 504 -8.53 -18.63 -14.80
C TYR A 504 -7.33 -19.15 -15.60
N ARG A 505 -7.40 -19.05 -16.93
CA ARG A 505 -6.28 -19.39 -17.82
C ARG A 505 -5.53 -18.12 -18.23
N VAL A 506 -4.46 -17.76 -17.51
CA VAL A 506 -3.52 -16.74 -17.99
C VAL A 506 -2.55 -17.40 -18.96
N HIS A 507 -2.75 -17.22 -20.25
CA HIS A 507 -1.76 -17.58 -21.27
C HIS A 507 -0.62 -16.55 -21.30
N LEU A 508 0.33 -16.67 -20.37
CA LEU A 508 1.43 -15.73 -20.19
C LEU A 508 2.60 -15.90 -21.19
N GLY A 509 2.68 -17.05 -21.86
CA GLY A 509 3.88 -17.39 -22.65
C GLY A 509 4.17 -16.52 -23.88
N ALA A 510 3.12 -15.96 -24.51
CA ALA A 510 3.30 -15.23 -25.79
C ALA A 510 3.22 -13.70 -25.64
N ARG A 511 2.55 -13.18 -24.61
CA ARG A 511 2.25 -11.74 -24.50
C ARG A 511 3.15 -10.96 -23.56
N ALA A 512 3.74 -11.59 -22.54
CA ALA A 512 4.75 -10.93 -21.70
C ALA A 512 5.96 -10.44 -22.52
N SER A 513 6.33 -11.18 -23.58
CA SER A 513 7.35 -10.76 -24.55
C SER A 513 6.90 -9.60 -25.46
N GLN A 514 5.59 -9.44 -25.68
CA GLN A 514 5.04 -8.33 -26.50
C GLN A 514 4.91 -7.01 -25.75
N MET A 515 4.66 -7.04 -24.44
CA MET A 515 4.62 -5.83 -23.61
C MET A 515 5.93 -5.07 -23.59
N LEU A 516 6.99 -5.75 -23.77
CA LEU A 516 8.33 -5.20 -23.69
C LEU A 516 8.86 -4.66 -25.02
N ARG A 517 8.04 -4.53 -26.06
CA ARG A 517 8.42 -3.86 -27.33
C ARG A 517 8.51 -2.33 -27.17
N LEU A 518 9.18 -1.86 -26.14
CA LEU A 518 9.65 -0.46 -26.06
C LEU A 518 10.43 -0.08 -27.33
N SER A 519 11.11 -1.05 -27.97
CA SER A 519 11.84 -0.80 -29.23
C SER A 519 10.95 -0.43 -30.43
N GLN A 520 9.69 -0.83 -30.48
CA GLN A 520 8.78 -0.40 -31.55
C GLN A 520 8.30 1.03 -31.34
N ILE A 521 8.03 1.42 -30.10
CA ILE A 521 7.73 2.82 -29.77
C ILE A 521 8.99 3.68 -30.02
N TRP A 522 10.19 3.18 -29.68
CA TRP A 522 11.46 3.86 -29.96
C TRP A 522 11.72 4.08 -31.46
N ARG A 523 11.40 3.09 -32.31
CA ARG A 523 11.50 3.25 -33.76
C ARG A 523 10.48 4.21 -34.33
N GLN A 524 9.23 4.17 -33.84
CA GLN A 524 8.17 5.09 -34.30
C GLN A 524 8.38 6.54 -33.85
N VAL A 525 8.98 6.76 -32.67
CA VAL A 525 9.35 8.11 -32.20
C VAL A 525 10.58 8.63 -32.97
N ARG A 526 11.54 7.77 -33.30
CA ARG A 526 12.73 8.14 -34.07
C ARG A 526 12.43 8.49 -35.52
N HIS A 527 11.51 7.76 -36.17
CA HIS A 527 11.07 8.04 -37.56
C HIS A 527 10.07 9.22 -37.70
N LYS A 528 9.65 9.83 -36.60
CA LYS A 528 8.84 11.07 -36.63
C LYS A 528 9.64 12.30 -36.20
N SER A 529 10.90 12.16 -35.87
CA SER A 529 11.83 13.26 -35.55
C SER A 529 12.92 13.46 -36.61
N ASP A 530 13.00 12.58 -37.60
CA ASP A 530 13.66 12.76 -38.87
C ASP A 530 12.60 13.11 -39.95
#